data_6f7e051a011f3d61e4ebc744832e639b
#
_entry.id   6f7e051a011f3d61e4ebc744832e639b
#
_cell.length_a   1.000
_cell.length_b   1.000
_cell.length_c   1.000
_cell.angle_alpha   90.00
_cell.angle_beta   90.00
_cell.angle_gamma   90.00
#
_symmetry.space_group_name_H-M   'P 1'
#
loop_
_entity.id
_entity.type
_entity.pdbx_description
1 polymer ?
#
loop_
_entity_poly.entity_id
_entity_poly.type
_entity_poly.pdbx_seq_one_letter_code
_entity_poly.pdbx_strand_id
1 'polypeptide(L)'
;MNPLDAAWRGLVQTGFRLLYEEMSWSYDAVSHAVSLGQWAAWRRAALPFLRGPRVLELGYGPGHLQLELLAAGYAAAGLDASAQMARTAARRLRAAGHAPGVVRGLAQSLPFAAAAFDGVVATFPTAYIAAPETLAEVQRVLAPGGRLVVVPEAGLAGDGPLRRLIDAAYRATGQRPATSAPDAALSGWSPLLAEALTAAGFAAVALHTVDLPGGSVLVVCGDRT
;
A
#
# COMPACT_ATOMS: atom_id res chain seq x y z
N MET A 1 -31.30 3.23 0.38
CA MET A 1 -30.19 2.27 0.56
C MET A 1 -30.82 0.97 1.02
N ASN A 2 -30.68 -0.12 0.24
CA ASN A 2 -31.33 -1.39 0.52
C ASN A 2 -30.70 -2.02 1.79
N PRO A 3 -31.49 -2.49 2.79
CA PRO A 3 -30.97 -3.11 4.01
C PRO A 3 -30.12 -4.36 3.73
N LEU A 4 -30.36 -5.06 2.63
CA LEU A 4 -29.56 -6.19 2.19
C LEU A 4 -28.14 -5.77 1.76
N ASP A 5 -27.99 -4.59 1.12
CA ASP A 5 -26.68 -4.06 0.73
C ASP A 5 -25.85 -3.61 1.94
N ALA A 6 -26.52 -3.11 2.99
CA ALA A 6 -25.86 -2.73 4.25
C ALA A 6 -25.37 -3.96 5.01
N ALA A 7 -26.21 -5.00 5.11
CA ALA A 7 -25.85 -6.26 5.75
C ALA A 7 -24.71 -6.99 5.00
N TRP A 8 -24.76 -7.01 3.68
CA TRP A 8 -23.72 -7.59 2.84
C TRP A 8 -22.37 -6.85 3.01
N ARG A 9 -22.37 -5.51 2.98
CA ARG A 9 -21.15 -4.71 3.24
C ARG A 9 -20.59 -4.97 4.64
N GLY A 10 -21.47 -5.08 5.66
CA GLY A 10 -21.06 -5.42 7.02
C GLY A 10 -20.42 -6.81 7.11
N LEU A 11 -20.98 -7.80 6.43
CA LEU A 11 -20.41 -9.16 6.35
C LEU A 11 -19.04 -9.15 5.66
N VAL A 12 -18.94 -8.45 4.54
CA VAL A 12 -17.69 -8.31 3.79
C VAL A 12 -16.63 -7.59 4.62
N GLN A 13 -16.97 -6.46 5.26
CA GLN A 13 -16.04 -5.73 6.14
C GLN A 13 -15.60 -6.59 7.33
N THR A 14 -16.51 -7.36 7.92
CA THR A 14 -16.18 -8.28 9.01
C THR A 14 -15.29 -9.42 8.51
N GLY A 15 -15.59 -9.98 7.34
CA GLY A 15 -14.74 -11.01 6.69
C GLY A 15 -13.32 -10.51 6.41
N PHE A 16 -13.18 -9.28 5.90
CA PHE A 16 -11.87 -8.66 5.72
C PHE A 16 -11.15 -8.39 7.04
N ARG A 17 -11.88 -7.89 8.07
CA ARG A 17 -11.29 -7.71 9.40
C ARG A 17 -10.76 -9.03 9.96
N LEU A 18 -11.54 -10.11 9.88
CA LEU A 18 -11.11 -11.45 10.29
C LEU A 18 -9.92 -11.95 9.48
N LEU A 19 -9.89 -11.73 8.17
CA LEU A 19 -8.78 -12.09 7.30
C LEU A 19 -7.49 -11.34 7.69
N TYR A 20 -7.60 -10.05 8.00
CA TYR A 20 -6.45 -9.22 8.40
C TYR A 20 -6.04 -9.41 9.86
N GLU A 21 -6.99 -9.65 10.76
CA GLU A 21 -6.71 -9.75 12.21
C GLU A 21 -6.43 -11.17 12.68
N GLU A 22 -7.09 -12.20 12.12
CA GLU A 22 -7.01 -13.58 12.63
C GLU A 22 -6.29 -14.55 11.68
N MET A 23 -6.26 -14.27 10.37
CA MET A 23 -5.72 -15.17 9.35
C MET A 23 -4.51 -14.61 8.61
N SER A 24 -3.58 -13.94 9.31
CA SER A 24 -2.39 -13.37 8.67
C SER A 24 -1.50 -14.40 7.97
N TRP A 25 -1.59 -15.68 8.35
CA TRP A 25 -0.91 -16.79 7.66
C TRP A 25 -1.48 -17.05 6.26
N SER A 26 -2.76 -16.76 6.04
CA SER A 26 -3.41 -16.90 4.73
C SER A 26 -3.19 -15.69 3.83
N TYR A 27 -2.77 -14.54 4.38
CA TYR A 27 -2.53 -13.32 3.63
C TYR A 27 -1.55 -13.54 2.47
N ASP A 28 -0.44 -14.23 2.73
CA ASP A 28 0.56 -14.54 1.71
C ASP A 28 -0.02 -15.45 0.61
N ALA A 29 -0.82 -16.45 1.00
CA ALA A 29 -1.47 -17.36 0.05
C ALA A 29 -2.55 -16.65 -0.79
N VAL A 30 -3.38 -15.82 -0.16
CA VAL A 30 -4.43 -15.03 -0.84
C VAL A 30 -3.79 -14.01 -1.78
N SER A 31 -2.80 -13.24 -1.31
CA SER A 31 -2.08 -12.26 -2.13
C SER A 31 -1.42 -12.91 -3.33
N HIS A 32 -0.79 -14.08 -3.13
CA HIS A 32 -0.17 -14.84 -4.21
C HIS A 32 -1.20 -15.34 -5.23
N ALA A 33 -2.32 -15.89 -4.76
CA ALA A 33 -3.38 -16.39 -5.62
C ALA A 33 -4.05 -15.27 -6.44
N VAL A 34 -4.41 -14.16 -5.78
CA VAL A 34 -5.09 -13.01 -6.43
C VAL A 34 -4.18 -12.29 -7.41
N SER A 35 -2.87 -12.21 -7.14
CA SER A 35 -1.89 -11.56 -8.01
C SER A 35 -1.23 -12.49 -9.02
N LEU A 36 -1.57 -13.77 -9.03
CA LEU A 36 -0.88 -14.80 -9.81
C LEU A 36 0.65 -14.78 -9.57
N GLY A 37 1.07 -14.57 -8.32
CA GLY A 37 2.47 -14.51 -7.92
C GLY A 37 3.16 -13.16 -8.14
N GLN A 38 2.47 -12.16 -8.68
CA GLN A 38 3.08 -10.88 -9.02
C GLN A 38 3.15 -9.88 -7.86
N TRP A 39 2.56 -10.20 -6.70
CA TRP A 39 2.46 -9.29 -5.56
C TRP A 39 3.81 -8.67 -5.16
N ALA A 40 4.88 -9.48 -5.20
CA ALA A 40 6.23 -8.99 -4.89
C ALA A 40 6.76 -7.99 -5.95
N ALA A 41 6.51 -8.23 -7.24
CA ALA A 41 6.89 -7.31 -8.30
C ALA A 41 6.14 -5.98 -8.19
N TRP A 42 4.84 -6.06 -7.87
CA TRP A 42 4.00 -4.87 -7.69
C TRP A 42 4.48 -3.98 -6.53
N ARG A 43 4.83 -4.57 -5.37
CA ARG A 43 5.40 -3.80 -4.25
C ARG A 43 6.73 -3.14 -4.63
N ARG A 44 7.62 -3.90 -5.29
CA ARG A 44 8.94 -3.41 -5.70
C ARG A 44 8.90 -2.29 -6.73
N ALA A 45 7.77 -2.13 -7.44
CA ALA A 45 7.57 -1.02 -8.37
C ALA A 45 7.68 0.37 -7.71
N ALA A 46 7.49 0.46 -6.38
CA ALA A 46 7.69 1.69 -5.62
C ALA A 46 9.17 2.10 -5.48
N LEU A 47 10.09 1.11 -5.42
CA LEU A 47 11.49 1.33 -5.06
C LEU A 47 12.22 2.38 -5.93
N PRO A 48 12.09 2.38 -7.27
CA PRO A 48 12.76 3.35 -8.12
C PRO A 48 12.33 4.81 -7.91
N PHE A 49 11.19 5.03 -7.27
CA PHE A 49 10.64 6.35 -7.00
C PHE A 49 11.04 6.91 -5.64
N LEU A 50 11.60 6.07 -4.75
CA LEU A 50 12.03 6.48 -3.42
C LEU A 50 13.24 7.41 -3.47
N ARG A 51 13.33 8.30 -2.49
CA ARG A 51 14.45 9.21 -2.29
C ARG A 51 15.16 8.94 -0.98
N GLY A 52 16.46 9.17 -1.00
CA GLY A 52 17.32 9.12 0.18
C GLY A 52 17.41 7.77 0.88
N PRO A 53 18.26 7.63 1.89
CA PRO A 53 18.48 6.35 2.56
C PRO A 53 17.45 6.03 3.64
N ARG A 54 16.74 7.01 4.22
CA ARG A 54 15.83 6.82 5.36
C ARG A 54 14.39 6.71 4.87
N VAL A 55 13.80 5.53 4.94
CA VAL A 55 12.47 5.24 4.40
C VAL A 55 11.53 4.74 5.49
N LEU A 56 10.33 5.32 5.55
CA LEU A 56 9.21 4.85 6.36
C LEU A 56 8.19 4.13 5.48
N GLU A 57 7.84 2.89 5.83
CA GLU A 57 6.70 2.19 5.23
C GLU A 57 5.45 2.33 6.10
N LEU A 58 4.35 2.82 5.50
CA LEU A 58 3.04 2.88 6.14
C LEU A 58 2.19 1.68 5.72
N GLY A 59 1.68 0.93 6.69
CA GLY A 59 0.96 -0.31 6.45
C GLY A 59 1.89 -1.44 6.02
N TYR A 60 2.95 -1.71 6.79
CA TYR A 60 3.95 -2.71 6.42
C TYR A 60 3.41 -4.15 6.36
N GLY A 61 2.22 -4.40 6.88
CA GLY A 61 1.60 -5.72 6.86
C GLY A 61 2.51 -6.80 7.43
N PRO A 62 2.70 -7.94 6.73
CA PRO A 62 3.56 -9.02 7.20
C PRO A 62 5.07 -8.74 7.02
N GLY A 63 5.49 -7.54 6.57
CA GLY A 63 6.87 -7.08 6.53
C GLY A 63 7.68 -7.50 5.31
N HIS A 64 7.04 -7.83 4.20
CA HIS A 64 7.76 -8.21 2.98
C HIS A 64 8.54 -7.04 2.36
N LEU A 65 7.89 -5.87 2.21
CA LEU A 65 8.57 -4.69 1.66
C LEU A 65 9.65 -4.17 2.60
N GLN A 66 9.49 -4.33 3.93
CA GLN A 66 10.55 -4.02 4.89
C GLN A 66 11.85 -4.79 4.58
N LEU A 67 11.74 -6.10 4.30
CA LEU A 67 12.92 -6.89 3.89
C LEU A 67 13.49 -6.44 2.55
N GLU A 68 12.65 -6.11 1.59
CA GLU A 68 13.07 -5.62 0.28
C GLU A 68 13.78 -4.25 0.37
N LEU A 69 13.28 -3.35 1.23
CA LEU A 69 13.92 -2.07 1.53
C LEU A 69 15.30 -2.26 2.18
N LEU A 70 15.38 -3.10 3.21
CA LEU A 70 16.64 -3.39 3.90
C LEU A 70 17.66 -4.04 2.95
N ALA A 71 17.23 -4.99 2.11
CA ALA A 71 18.08 -5.64 1.11
C ALA A 71 18.57 -4.66 0.03
N ALA A 72 17.77 -3.62 -0.27
CA ALA A 72 18.15 -2.53 -1.18
C ALA A 72 19.04 -1.46 -0.51
N GLY A 73 19.38 -1.62 0.77
CA GLY A 73 20.30 -0.73 1.50
C GLY A 73 19.63 0.46 2.17
N TYR A 74 18.31 0.52 2.23
CA TYR A 74 17.60 1.58 2.96
C TYR A 74 17.66 1.38 4.47
N ALA A 75 17.76 2.48 5.22
CA ALA A 75 17.46 2.51 6.65
C ALA A 75 15.92 2.55 6.79
N ALA A 76 15.30 1.37 6.87
CA ALA A 76 13.86 1.22 6.83
C ALA A 76 13.23 1.19 8.22
N ALA A 77 12.19 1.99 8.42
CA ALA A 77 11.26 1.89 9.54
C ALA A 77 9.86 1.56 8.99
N GLY A 78 8.99 1.01 9.83
CA GLY A 78 7.62 0.68 9.42
C GLY A 78 6.59 0.98 10.49
N LEU A 79 5.38 1.36 10.07
CA LEU A 79 4.23 1.55 10.95
C LEU A 79 3.02 0.78 10.40
N ASP A 80 2.33 0.05 11.28
CA ASP A 80 1.08 -0.66 10.98
C ASP A 80 0.16 -0.64 12.20
N ALA A 81 -1.15 -0.59 11.99
CA ALA A 81 -2.14 -0.57 13.06
C ALA A 81 -2.36 -1.96 13.69
N SER A 82 -2.11 -3.03 12.94
CA SER A 82 -2.39 -4.41 13.34
C SER A 82 -1.33 -4.98 14.27
N ALA A 83 -1.74 -5.36 15.47
CA ALA A 83 -0.85 -6.05 16.41
C ALA A 83 -0.37 -7.41 15.88
N GLN A 84 -1.17 -8.07 15.05
CA GLN A 84 -0.81 -9.35 14.46
C GLN A 84 0.22 -9.19 13.35
N MET A 85 0.06 -8.19 12.47
CA MET A 85 1.06 -7.85 11.45
C MET A 85 2.38 -7.46 12.10
N ALA A 86 2.34 -6.68 13.20
CA ALA A 86 3.54 -6.34 13.97
C ALA A 86 4.32 -7.57 14.45
N ARG A 87 3.61 -8.56 15.00
CA ARG A 87 4.23 -9.83 15.45
C ARG A 87 4.80 -10.62 14.27
N THR A 88 4.07 -10.68 13.15
CA THR A 88 4.48 -11.43 11.95
C THR A 88 5.70 -10.78 11.29
N ALA A 89 5.67 -9.46 11.09
CA ALA A 89 6.78 -8.71 10.52
C ALA A 89 8.04 -8.80 11.40
N ALA A 90 7.88 -8.62 12.72
CA ALA A 90 9.01 -8.72 13.64
C ALA A 90 9.67 -10.11 13.64
N ARG A 91 8.88 -11.19 13.53
CA ARG A 91 9.43 -12.56 13.39
C ARG A 91 10.16 -12.74 12.06
N ARG A 92 9.57 -12.25 10.95
CA ARG A 92 10.16 -12.33 9.61
C ARG A 92 11.49 -11.58 9.53
N LEU A 93 11.54 -10.36 10.06
CA LEU A 93 12.76 -9.56 10.09
C LEU A 93 13.87 -10.21 10.91
N ARG A 94 13.55 -10.73 12.11
CA ARG A 94 14.54 -11.46 12.94
C ARG A 94 15.04 -12.73 12.27
N ALA A 95 14.15 -13.49 11.61
CA ALA A 95 14.54 -14.69 10.88
C ALA A 95 15.49 -14.39 9.72
N ALA A 96 15.42 -13.17 9.15
CA ALA A 96 16.33 -12.67 8.13
C ALA A 96 17.59 -11.97 8.71
N GLY A 97 17.80 -12.00 10.02
CA GLY A 97 18.97 -11.39 10.67
C GLY A 97 18.88 -9.89 10.90
N HIS A 98 17.70 -9.28 10.72
CA HIS A 98 17.50 -7.84 10.91
C HIS A 98 16.87 -7.51 12.27
N ALA A 99 17.30 -6.42 12.89
CA ALA A 99 16.56 -5.82 13.99
C ALA A 99 15.21 -5.28 13.47
N PRO A 100 14.06 -5.56 14.14
CA PRO A 100 12.77 -5.07 13.72
C PRO A 100 12.66 -3.55 13.90
N GLY A 101 12.79 -2.78 12.84
CA GLY A 101 12.53 -1.34 12.80
C GLY A 101 11.04 -1.00 12.63
N VAL A 102 10.13 -1.85 13.17
CA VAL A 102 8.67 -1.72 12.96
C VAL A 102 7.97 -1.39 14.28
N VAL A 103 7.02 -0.47 14.20
CA VAL A 103 6.18 -0.04 15.32
C VAL A 103 4.70 -0.20 15.02
N ARG A 104 3.90 -0.37 16.06
CA ARG A 104 2.44 -0.35 15.95
C ARG A 104 1.91 1.05 16.17
N GLY A 105 1.07 1.56 15.27
CA GLY A 105 0.49 2.89 15.38
C GLY A 105 -0.50 3.20 14.26
N LEU A 106 -1.06 4.40 14.31
CA LEU A 106 -1.95 4.93 13.28
C LEU A 106 -1.19 5.96 12.42
N ALA A 107 -1.43 5.96 11.12
CA ALA A 107 -0.80 6.90 10.19
C ALA A 107 -1.20 8.37 10.44
N GLN A 108 -2.34 8.59 11.11
CA GLN A 108 -2.83 9.91 11.53
C GLN A 108 -2.07 10.50 12.73
N SER A 109 -1.17 9.72 13.37
CA SER A 109 -0.36 10.15 14.50
C SER A 109 0.94 9.35 14.53
N LEU A 110 1.92 9.79 13.73
CA LEU A 110 3.18 9.08 13.53
C LEU A 110 4.13 9.29 14.72
N PRO A 111 4.60 8.22 15.38
CA PRO A 111 5.50 8.33 16.54
C PRO A 111 6.96 8.59 16.13
N PHE A 112 7.17 9.44 15.14
CA PHE A 112 8.49 9.79 14.62
C PHE A 112 8.70 11.30 14.65
N ALA A 113 9.96 11.71 14.75
CA ALA A 113 10.34 13.12 14.72
C ALA A 113 10.04 13.76 13.37
N ALA A 114 9.89 15.09 13.33
CA ALA A 114 9.80 15.83 12.08
C ALA A 114 11.10 15.65 11.27
N ALA A 115 10.97 15.61 9.94
CA ALA A 115 12.06 15.46 8.99
C ALA A 115 12.97 14.22 9.24
N ALA A 116 12.38 13.15 9.81
CA ALA A 116 13.12 11.92 10.11
C ALA A 116 13.39 11.07 8.85
N PHE A 117 12.61 11.20 7.80
CA PHE A 117 12.66 10.35 6.61
C PHE A 117 12.86 11.14 5.33
N ASP A 118 13.56 10.54 4.39
CA ASP A 118 13.75 11.07 3.03
C ASP A 118 12.69 10.54 2.07
N GLY A 119 12.11 9.37 2.39
CA GLY A 119 11.02 8.75 1.66
C GLY A 119 9.98 8.15 2.60
N VAL A 120 8.71 8.24 2.19
CA VAL A 120 7.59 7.50 2.79
C VAL A 120 6.96 6.65 1.71
N VAL A 121 6.71 5.37 1.98
CA VAL A 121 6.10 4.45 1.01
C VAL A 121 4.87 3.78 1.61
N ALA A 122 3.82 3.63 0.79
CA ALA A 122 2.66 2.82 1.12
C ALA A 122 2.26 1.97 -0.09
N THR A 123 2.09 0.67 0.09
CA THR A 123 1.68 -0.24 -0.99
C THR A 123 0.30 -0.83 -0.67
N PHE A 124 -0.62 -0.68 -1.62
CA PHE A 124 -2.01 -1.11 -1.50
C PHE A 124 -2.71 -0.63 -0.22
N PRO A 125 -2.54 0.66 0.14
CA PRO A 125 -3.17 1.19 1.33
C PRO A 125 -4.69 1.27 1.16
N THR A 126 -5.41 1.27 2.29
CA THR A 126 -6.82 1.64 2.31
C THR A 126 -6.99 3.17 2.31
N ALA A 127 -8.22 3.66 2.39
CA ALA A 127 -8.53 5.10 2.32
C ALA A 127 -7.79 5.98 3.36
N TYR A 128 -7.19 5.41 4.41
CA TYR A 128 -6.45 6.17 5.41
C TYR A 128 -5.31 7.01 4.81
N ILE A 129 -4.72 6.56 3.68
CA ILE A 129 -3.57 7.25 3.06
C ILE A 129 -3.94 8.62 2.48
N ALA A 130 -5.20 8.82 2.10
CA ALA A 130 -5.70 10.10 1.59
C ALA A 130 -6.32 10.98 2.69
N ALA A 131 -6.37 10.50 3.95
CA ALA A 131 -6.91 11.29 5.04
C ALA A 131 -6.03 12.52 5.31
N PRO A 132 -6.62 13.72 5.48
CA PRO A 132 -5.85 14.94 5.71
C PRO A 132 -4.86 14.85 6.87
N GLU A 133 -5.25 14.17 7.96
CA GLU A 133 -4.41 13.97 9.13
C GLU A 133 -3.19 13.09 8.80
N THR A 134 -3.38 12.04 8.00
CA THR A 134 -2.28 11.20 7.52
C THR A 134 -1.32 12.00 6.66
N LEU A 135 -1.84 12.76 5.69
CA LEU A 135 -1.00 13.54 4.79
C LEU A 135 -0.25 14.65 5.52
N ALA A 136 -0.85 15.28 6.54
CA ALA A 136 -0.17 16.24 7.41
C ALA A 136 0.98 15.59 8.19
N GLU A 137 0.79 14.39 8.74
CA GLU A 137 1.82 13.64 9.45
C GLU A 137 2.94 13.17 8.49
N VAL A 138 2.59 12.74 7.29
CA VAL A 138 3.59 12.39 6.26
C VAL A 138 4.42 13.61 5.89
N GLN A 139 3.80 14.77 5.67
CA GLN A 139 4.50 16.04 5.45
C GLN A 139 5.44 16.36 6.64
N ARG A 140 5.00 16.18 7.86
CA ARG A 140 5.79 16.47 9.05
C ARG A 140 7.04 15.58 9.15
N VAL A 141 6.90 14.28 8.91
CA VAL A 141 8.01 13.32 9.08
C VAL A 141 8.97 13.25 7.89
N LEU A 142 8.56 13.66 6.68
CA LEU A 142 9.45 13.79 5.54
C LEU A 142 10.43 14.93 5.76
N ALA A 143 11.67 14.76 5.34
CA ALA A 143 12.64 15.84 5.22
C ALA A 143 12.26 16.79 4.06
N PRO A 144 12.69 18.07 4.06
CA PRO A 144 12.54 18.95 2.89
C PRO A 144 13.08 18.27 1.62
N GLY A 145 12.32 18.29 0.54
CA GLY A 145 12.64 17.56 -0.70
C GLY A 145 12.44 16.05 -0.64
N GLY A 146 11.98 15.50 0.49
CA GLY A 146 11.59 14.10 0.63
C GLY A 146 10.33 13.76 -0.16
N ARG A 147 10.08 12.49 -0.41
CA ARG A 147 9.01 12.02 -1.30
C ARG A 147 8.09 11.00 -0.64
N LEU A 148 6.78 11.21 -0.79
CA LEU A 148 5.76 10.18 -0.61
C LEU A 148 5.60 9.39 -1.91
N VAL A 149 5.62 8.06 -1.80
CA VAL A 149 5.38 7.12 -2.90
C VAL A 149 4.26 6.18 -2.50
N VAL A 150 3.20 6.15 -3.26
CA VAL A 150 2.05 5.27 -3.01
C VAL A 150 1.83 4.37 -4.22
N VAL A 151 1.68 3.07 -3.97
CA VAL A 151 1.18 2.10 -4.95
C VAL A 151 -0.27 1.81 -4.59
N PRO A 152 -1.24 2.55 -5.13
CA PRO A 152 -2.64 2.38 -4.75
C PRO A 152 -3.28 1.15 -5.38
N GLU A 153 -2.88 0.81 -6.58
CA GLU A 153 -3.51 -0.24 -7.38
C GLU A 153 -2.54 -0.87 -8.39
N ALA A 154 -2.83 -2.12 -8.76
CA ALA A 154 -2.13 -2.86 -9.79
C ALA A 154 -3.15 -3.65 -10.62
N GLY A 155 -2.83 -3.88 -11.89
CA GLY A 155 -3.67 -4.62 -12.83
C GLY A 155 -2.93 -5.80 -13.44
N LEU A 156 -3.63 -6.93 -13.60
CA LEU A 156 -3.15 -8.08 -14.37
C LEU A 156 -3.38 -7.84 -15.86
N ALA A 157 -2.42 -8.18 -16.72
CA ALA A 157 -2.58 -8.17 -18.16
C ALA A 157 -3.47 -9.34 -18.63
N GLY A 158 -4.20 -9.13 -19.76
CA GLY A 158 -4.96 -10.16 -20.44
C GLY A 158 -6.41 -10.32 -19.95
N ASP A 159 -7.23 -10.99 -20.76
CA ASP A 159 -8.67 -11.20 -20.54
C ASP A 159 -9.02 -12.67 -20.25
N GLY A 160 -8.12 -13.40 -19.62
CA GLY A 160 -8.28 -14.82 -19.32
C GLY A 160 -9.46 -15.13 -18.38
N PRO A 161 -9.99 -16.37 -18.40
CA PRO A 161 -11.13 -16.77 -17.58
C PRO A 161 -10.89 -16.60 -16.08
N LEU A 162 -9.67 -16.82 -15.62
CA LEU A 162 -9.28 -16.62 -14.21
C LEU A 162 -9.39 -15.15 -13.80
N ARG A 163 -8.99 -14.23 -14.70
CA ARG A 163 -9.15 -12.81 -14.45
C ARG A 163 -10.63 -12.43 -14.33
N ARG A 164 -11.49 -12.90 -15.25
CA ARG A 164 -12.94 -12.65 -15.17
C ARG A 164 -13.54 -13.15 -13.86
N LEU A 165 -13.05 -14.28 -13.34
CA LEU A 165 -13.46 -14.81 -12.04
C LEU A 165 -13.01 -13.90 -10.89
N ILE A 166 -11.77 -13.42 -10.92
CA ILE A 166 -11.23 -12.47 -9.93
C ILE A 166 -12.03 -11.16 -9.98
N ASP A 167 -12.27 -10.60 -11.16
CA ASP A 167 -13.08 -9.39 -11.35
C ASP A 167 -14.53 -9.58 -10.87
N ALA A 168 -15.11 -10.75 -11.07
CA ALA A 168 -16.43 -11.08 -10.56
C ALA A 168 -16.47 -11.16 -9.04
N ALA A 169 -15.43 -11.75 -8.41
CA ALA A 169 -15.28 -11.81 -6.96
C ALA A 169 -15.14 -10.40 -6.35
N TYR A 170 -14.33 -9.53 -6.95
CA TYR A 170 -14.20 -8.14 -6.51
C TYR A 170 -15.51 -7.35 -6.63
N ARG A 171 -16.25 -7.55 -7.73
CA ARG A 171 -17.58 -6.93 -7.91
C ARG A 171 -18.57 -7.43 -6.86
N ALA A 172 -18.57 -8.73 -6.56
CA ALA A 172 -19.44 -9.32 -5.55
C ALA A 172 -19.13 -8.83 -4.13
N THR A 173 -17.87 -8.51 -3.83
CA THR A 173 -17.43 -7.98 -2.52
C THR A 173 -17.57 -6.45 -2.42
N GLY A 174 -18.00 -5.76 -3.50
CA GLY A 174 -18.11 -4.30 -3.54
C GLY A 174 -16.75 -3.58 -3.53
N GLN A 175 -15.65 -4.31 -3.69
CA GLN A 175 -14.34 -3.76 -3.96
C GLN A 175 -14.21 -3.55 -5.47
N ARG A 176 -13.74 -2.38 -5.89
CA ARG A 176 -13.49 -2.16 -7.31
C ARG A 176 -12.29 -3.00 -7.74
N PRO A 177 -12.39 -3.79 -8.83
CA PRO A 177 -11.24 -4.45 -9.39
C PRO A 177 -10.25 -3.39 -9.89
N ALA A 178 -8.98 -3.67 -9.80
CA ALA A 178 -7.99 -3.06 -10.64
C ALA A 178 -8.42 -3.32 -12.09
N THR A 179 -8.80 -2.28 -12.80
CA THR A 179 -9.46 -2.39 -14.10
C THR A 179 -8.50 -2.83 -15.18
N SER A 180 -9.05 -3.50 -16.18
CA SER A 180 -8.39 -4.37 -17.15
C SER A 180 -7.71 -3.71 -18.33
N ALA A 181 -7.61 -2.38 -18.37
CA ALA A 181 -6.95 -1.67 -19.46
C ALA A 181 -6.00 -0.61 -18.90
N PRO A 182 -4.86 -0.34 -19.55
CA PRO A 182 -3.96 0.75 -19.14
C PRO A 182 -4.68 2.09 -19.00
N ASP A 183 -5.67 2.37 -19.86
CA ASP A 183 -6.45 3.61 -19.82
C ASP A 183 -7.59 3.60 -18.80
N ALA A 184 -8.03 2.44 -18.35
CA ALA A 184 -9.08 2.30 -17.34
C ALA A 184 -8.53 2.33 -15.90
N ALA A 185 -7.23 2.13 -15.70
CA ALA A 185 -6.55 2.25 -14.41
C ALA A 185 -6.60 3.68 -13.85
N LEU A 186 -6.75 4.68 -14.71
CA LEU A 186 -6.91 6.09 -14.33
C LEU A 186 -8.33 6.46 -13.88
N SER A 187 -9.29 5.55 -13.91
CA SER A 187 -10.70 5.82 -13.57
C SER A 187 -11.06 5.58 -12.09
N GLY A 188 -10.10 5.17 -11.29
CA GLY A 188 -10.30 4.78 -9.91
C GLY A 188 -9.92 5.85 -8.89
N TRP A 189 -9.37 5.39 -7.81
CA TRP A 189 -9.01 6.21 -6.68
C TRP A 189 -7.63 6.89 -6.79
N SER A 190 -6.79 6.48 -7.75
CA SER A 190 -5.47 7.09 -7.97
C SER A 190 -5.53 8.59 -8.31
N PRO A 191 -6.45 9.08 -9.19
CA PRO A 191 -6.64 10.51 -9.40
C PRO A 191 -7.10 11.25 -8.14
N LEU A 192 -8.03 10.66 -7.37
CA LEU A 192 -8.50 11.23 -6.10
C LEU A 192 -7.37 11.34 -5.06
N LEU A 193 -6.48 10.36 -5.03
CA LEU A 193 -5.29 10.41 -4.18
C LEU A 193 -4.35 11.53 -4.63
N ALA A 194 -4.12 11.70 -5.92
CA ALA A 194 -3.29 12.79 -6.45
C ALA A 194 -3.87 14.17 -6.12
N GLU A 195 -5.19 14.33 -6.23
CA GLU A 195 -5.89 15.54 -5.80
C GLU A 195 -5.71 15.79 -4.29
N ALA A 196 -5.86 14.74 -3.46
CA ALA A 196 -5.66 14.84 -2.01
C ALA A 196 -4.22 15.24 -1.65
N LEU A 197 -3.22 14.68 -2.34
CA LEU A 197 -1.82 15.07 -2.15
C LEU A 197 -1.61 16.54 -2.52
N THR A 198 -2.15 16.98 -3.64
CA THR A 198 -2.06 18.39 -4.08
C THR A 198 -2.72 19.32 -3.07
N ALA A 199 -3.92 18.97 -2.60
CA ALA A 199 -4.65 19.74 -1.58
C ALA A 199 -3.89 19.78 -0.23
N ALA A 200 -3.15 18.72 0.11
CA ALA A 200 -2.30 18.67 1.29
C ALA A 200 -0.97 19.43 1.13
N GLY A 201 -0.69 20.05 -0.01
CA GLY A 201 0.50 20.87 -0.24
C GLY A 201 1.74 20.10 -0.71
N PHE A 202 1.59 18.86 -1.20
CA PHE A 202 2.68 18.19 -1.89
C PHE A 202 2.94 18.82 -3.25
N ALA A 203 4.22 19.04 -3.56
CA ALA A 203 4.67 19.50 -4.88
C ALA A 203 4.93 18.33 -5.83
N ALA A 204 5.05 18.63 -7.12
CA ALA A 204 5.40 17.66 -8.17
C ALA A 204 4.58 16.36 -8.10
N VAL A 205 3.29 16.48 -7.80
CA VAL A 205 2.39 15.33 -7.74
C VAL A 205 2.28 14.72 -9.15
N ALA A 206 2.61 13.43 -9.26
CA ALA A 206 2.64 12.72 -10.54
C ALA A 206 2.10 11.29 -10.39
N LEU A 207 1.43 10.81 -11.45
CA LEU A 207 1.02 9.44 -11.61
C LEU A 207 1.92 8.76 -12.65
N HIS A 208 2.43 7.59 -12.30
CA HIS A 208 3.28 6.79 -13.18
C HIS A 208 2.66 5.42 -13.38
N THR A 209 2.58 4.96 -14.61
CA THR A 209 2.28 3.56 -14.91
C THR A 209 3.61 2.82 -15.08
N VAL A 210 3.79 1.74 -14.32
CA VAL A 210 4.96 0.86 -14.42
C VAL A 210 4.49 -0.46 -15.02
N ASP A 211 4.95 -0.73 -16.23
CA ASP A 211 4.67 -2.00 -16.90
C ASP A 211 5.57 -3.10 -16.35
N LEU A 212 4.96 -4.22 -16.01
CA LEU A 212 5.60 -5.41 -15.46
C LEU A 212 5.20 -6.65 -16.28
N PRO A 213 6.02 -7.71 -16.30
CA PRO A 213 5.61 -8.96 -16.90
C PRO A 213 4.27 -9.45 -16.33
N GLY A 214 3.21 -9.45 -17.14
CA GLY A 214 1.87 -9.92 -16.75
C GLY A 214 0.97 -8.86 -16.11
N GLY A 215 1.31 -7.57 -16.16
CA GLY A 215 0.43 -6.50 -15.69
C GLY A 215 1.07 -5.14 -15.61
N SER A 216 0.38 -4.21 -14.98
CA SER A 216 0.89 -2.86 -14.73
C SER A 216 0.57 -2.41 -13.30
N VAL A 217 1.32 -1.45 -12.81
CA VAL A 217 1.18 -0.87 -11.47
C VAL A 217 1.08 0.64 -11.62
N LEU A 218 0.12 1.23 -10.92
CA LEU A 218 0.09 2.69 -10.75
C LEU A 218 0.91 3.08 -9.53
N VAL A 219 1.72 4.12 -9.70
CA VAL A 219 2.51 4.74 -8.64
C VAL A 219 2.17 6.23 -8.59
N VAL A 220 1.73 6.70 -7.44
CA VAL A 220 1.47 8.11 -7.18
C VAL A 220 2.61 8.66 -6.33
N CYS A 221 3.23 9.73 -6.77
CA CYS A 221 4.31 10.40 -6.06
C CYS A 221 3.91 11.83 -5.69
N GLY A 222 4.45 12.34 -4.59
CA GLY A 222 4.35 13.75 -4.22
C GLY A 222 5.56 14.14 -3.37
N ASP A 223 6.12 15.33 -3.63
CA ASP A 223 7.32 15.83 -2.96
C ASP A 223 6.94 16.78 -1.82
N ARG A 224 7.61 16.66 -0.67
CA ARG A 224 7.58 17.69 0.37
C ARG A 224 8.38 18.91 -0.09
N THR A 225 7.77 20.07 -0.06
CA THR A 225 8.45 21.38 -0.25
C THR A 225 9.31 21.75 0.95
#